data_d8063a498454aca2a7c6fa20f0b488db
#
_entry.id   d8063a498454aca2a7c6fa20f0b488db
#
_cell.length_a   1.000
_cell.length_b   1.000
_cell.length_c   1.000
_cell.angle_alpha   90.00
_cell.angle_beta   90.00
_cell.angle_gamma   90.00
#
_symmetry.space_group_name_H-M   'P 1'
#
loop_
_entity.id
_entity.type
_entity.pdbx_description
1 polymer ?
#
loop_
_entity_poly.entity_id
_entity_poly.type
_entity_poly.pdbx_seq_one_letter_code
_entity_poly.pdbx_strand_id
1 'polypeptide(L)'
;MRSAHGWINDINYENEGEQIIPLGTPLKVTGYGFNRAHVLIDGQKQSIGNDYSRTLPLNVFIKRYVVPTNPQEKLAQFAPHIQAAIRASKVTKGMTREQVIMSVGYPVSSENPSLDAKIWRFWLGSFSEYRVRFDDAGLVDRIDADIDIEHKVIQP
;
A
#
# COMPACT_ATOMS: atom_id res chain seq x y z
N MET A 1 -4.10 -0.11 3.08
CA MET A 1 -3.25 -0.95 3.99
C MET A 1 -4.10 -2.02 4.65
N ARG A 2 -3.54 -3.16 4.94
CA ARG A 2 -4.19 -4.28 5.63
C ARG A 2 -3.75 -4.32 7.08
N SER A 3 -4.70 -4.55 7.99
CA SER A 3 -4.44 -4.73 9.42
C SER A 3 -4.88 -6.11 9.85
N ALA A 4 -4.00 -6.85 10.49
CA ALA A 4 -4.31 -8.13 11.11
C ALA A 4 -4.04 -8.03 12.63
N HIS A 5 -5.07 -8.25 13.44
CA HIS A 5 -4.97 -8.22 14.91
C HIS A 5 -4.33 -6.92 15.48
N GLY A 6 -4.59 -5.77 14.85
CA GLY A 6 -4.01 -4.49 15.25
C GLY A 6 -2.58 -4.23 14.73
N TRP A 7 -2.07 -5.06 13.84
CA TRP A 7 -0.76 -4.92 13.21
C TRP A 7 -0.90 -4.54 11.74
N ILE A 8 -0.27 -3.43 11.34
CA ILE A 8 -0.20 -2.94 9.97
C ILE A 8 1.24 -3.01 9.53
N ASN A 9 1.53 -3.86 8.55
CA ASN A 9 2.87 -4.07 8.01
C ASN A 9 3.02 -3.36 6.67
N ASP A 10 4.26 -2.99 6.35
CA ASP A 10 4.62 -2.41 5.08
C ASP A 10 4.54 -3.40 3.90
N ILE A 11 4.60 -4.71 4.15
CA ILE A 11 4.47 -5.71 3.08
C ILE A 11 3.03 -5.93 2.63
N ASN A 12 2.05 -5.53 3.44
CA ASN A 12 0.63 -5.55 3.10
C ASN A 12 0.07 -6.94 2.73
N TYR A 13 0.56 -8.00 3.37
CA TYR A 13 0.08 -9.37 3.15
C TYR A 13 -1.41 -9.51 3.46
N GLU A 14 -2.09 -10.36 2.65
CA GLU A 14 -3.40 -10.88 2.97
C GLU A 14 -3.27 -11.95 4.07
N ASN A 15 -3.93 -11.74 5.19
CA ASN A 15 -3.95 -12.65 6.33
C ASN A 15 -5.40 -13.00 6.71
N GLU A 16 -5.58 -14.16 7.34
CA GLU A 16 -6.87 -14.53 7.87
C GLU A 16 -7.35 -13.52 8.93
N GLY A 17 -8.63 -13.11 8.85
CA GLY A 17 -9.22 -12.14 9.78
C GLY A 17 -8.73 -10.70 9.60
N GLU A 18 -8.08 -10.39 8.49
CA GLU A 18 -7.62 -9.02 8.20
C GLU A 18 -8.77 -8.06 7.91
N GLN A 19 -8.47 -6.78 8.12
CA GLN A 19 -9.31 -5.67 7.72
C GLN A 19 -8.52 -4.73 6.80
N ILE A 20 -9.14 -4.32 5.71
CA ILE A 20 -8.59 -3.26 4.87
C ILE A 20 -8.86 -1.94 5.58
N ILE A 21 -7.81 -1.18 5.85
CA ILE A 21 -7.90 0.20 6.31
C ILE A 21 -8.01 1.09 5.06
N PRO A 22 -9.18 1.68 4.79
CA PRO A 22 -9.38 2.51 3.61
C PRO A 22 -8.43 3.70 3.57
N LEU A 23 -8.09 4.13 2.36
CA LEU A 23 -7.33 5.37 2.16
C LEU A 23 -8.09 6.56 2.77
N GLY A 24 -7.39 7.39 3.53
CA GLY A 24 -7.97 8.57 4.19
C GLY A 24 -8.69 8.27 5.51
N THR A 25 -8.57 7.04 6.04
CA THR A 25 -9.07 6.73 7.39
C THR A 25 -8.38 7.62 8.42
N PRO A 26 -9.12 8.39 9.22
CA PRO A 26 -8.54 9.22 10.26
C PRO A 26 -7.82 8.37 11.31
N LEU A 27 -6.64 8.81 11.73
CA LEU A 27 -5.91 8.16 12.81
C LEU A 27 -5.23 9.19 13.70
N LYS A 28 -4.91 8.78 14.94
CA LYS A 28 -4.11 9.57 15.88
C LYS A 28 -2.86 8.80 16.26
N VAL A 29 -1.68 9.37 16.02
CA VAL A 29 -0.41 8.81 16.54
C VAL A 29 -0.37 9.04 18.06
N THR A 30 -0.15 7.98 18.81
CA THR A 30 -0.11 7.99 20.29
C THR A 30 1.29 7.76 20.85
N GLY A 31 2.22 7.30 20.03
CA GLY A 31 3.61 7.07 20.44
C GLY A 31 4.43 6.33 19.38
N TYR A 32 5.70 6.14 19.70
CA TYR A 32 6.65 5.44 18.85
C TYR A 32 7.38 4.39 19.68
N GLY A 33 7.49 3.19 19.12
CA GLY A 33 8.36 2.12 19.60
C GLY A 33 9.65 2.02 18.78
N PHE A 34 10.34 0.89 18.87
CA PHE A 34 11.63 0.69 18.20
C PHE A 34 11.53 0.76 16.67
N ASN A 35 10.56 0.06 16.08
CA ASN A 35 10.31 0.02 14.64
C ASN A 35 8.82 0.15 14.27
N ARG A 36 8.01 0.70 15.18
CA ARG A 36 6.57 0.87 14.98
C ARG A 36 6.07 2.19 15.54
N ALA A 37 5.10 2.79 14.85
CA ALA A 37 4.27 3.85 15.40
C ALA A 37 2.99 3.24 15.98
N HIS A 38 2.63 3.67 17.18
CA HIS A 38 1.36 3.32 17.82
C HIS A 38 0.30 4.34 17.42
N VAL A 39 -0.85 3.85 16.99
CA VAL A 39 -1.94 4.70 16.48
C VAL A 39 -3.29 4.27 17.06
N LEU A 40 -4.23 5.20 17.08
CA LEU A 40 -5.65 4.92 17.29
C LEU A 40 -6.37 5.09 15.96
N ILE A 41 -7.10 4.07 15.54
CA ILE A 41 -7.99 4.08 14.37
C ILE A 41 -9.36 3.66 14.89
N ASP A 42 -10.38 4.52 14.74
CA ASP A 42 -11.72 4.29 15.28
C ASP A 42 -11.74 3.91 16.78
N GLY A 43 -10.84 4.53 17.57
CA GLY A 43 -10.68 4.26 19.01
C GLY A 43 -9.94 2.96 19.33
N GLN A 44 -9.58 2.15 18.35
CA GLN A 44 -8.84 0.90 18.54
C GLN A 44 -7.33 1.13 18.45
N LYS A 45 -6.58 0.52 19.35
CA LYS A 45 -5.11 0.56 19.34
C LYS A 45 -4.57 -0.32 18.22
N GLN A 46 -3.76 0.27 17.36
CA GLN A 46 -3.06 -0.43 16.28
C GLN A 46 -1.61 0.06 16.21
N SER A 47 -0.77 -0.64 15.45
CA SER A 47 0.61 -0.24 15.21
C SER A 47 0.98 -0.39 13.74
N ILE A 48 1.71 0.60 13.22
CA ILE A 48 2.22 0.63 11.85
C ILE A 48 3.73 0.46 11.90
N GLY A 49 4.26 -0.54 11.21
CA GLY A 49 5.68 -0.87 11.27
C GLY A 49 6.34 -1.12 9.92
N ASN A 50 7.64 -0.81 9.86
CA ASN A 50 8.51 -1.06 8.72
C ASN A 50 9.25 -2.41 8.85
N ASP A 51 8.51 -3.47 9.10
CA ASP A 51 9.08 -4.78 9.41
C ASP A 51 9.94 -5.35 8.26
N TYR A 52 9.62 -5.00 7.03
CA TYR A 52 10.31 -5.44 5.81
C TYR A 52 11.13 -4.31 5.17
N SER A 53 10.75 -3.04 5.33
CA SER A 53 11.51 -1.86 4.84
C SER A 53 12.46 -1.31 5.92
N ARG A 54 13.21 -2.18 6.59
CA ARG A 54 14.07 -1.84 7.74
C ARG A 54 15.23 -0.89 7.41
N THR A 55 15.55 -0.74 6.14
CA THR A 55 16.54 0.25 5.66
C THR A 55 16.05 1.69 5.79
N LEU A 56 14.73 1.89 5.95
CA LEU A 56 14.16 3.20 6.18
C LEU A 56 14.06 3.50 7.68
N PRO A 57 14.55 4.66 8.15
CA PRO A 57 14.28 5.12 9.50
C PRO A 57 12.76 5.23 9.76
N LEU A 58 12.30 4.87 10.95
CA LEU A 58 10.88 4.84 11.29
C LEU A 58 10.16 6.17 11.01
N ASN A 59 10.80 7.28 11.34
CA ASN A 59 10.25 8.62 11.12
C ASN A 59 10.08 8.97 9.63
N VAL A 60 10.90 8.40 8.75
CA VAL A 60 10.76 8.53 7.29
C VAL A 60 9.65 7.61 6.79
N PHE A 61 9.65 6.36 7.26
CA PHE A 61 8.64 5.36 6.91
C PHE A 61 7.22 5.83 7.27
N ILE A 62 7.02 6.30 8.50
CA ILE A 62 5.68 6.71 8.97
C ILE A 62 5.10 7.86 8.14
N LYS A 63 5.91 8.81 7.70
CA LYS A 63 5.46 9.91 6.83
C LYS A 63 4.94 9.45 5.46
N ARG A 64 5.23 8.24 5.04
CA ARG A 64 4.66 7.64 3.83
C ARG A 64 3.20 7.24 4.00
N TYR A 65 2.79 6.89 5.21
CA TYR A 65 1.46 6.34 5.51
C TYR A 65 0.59 7.28 6.35
N VAL A 66 1.20 8.08 7.21
CA VAL A 66 0.51 9.06 8.05
C VAL A 66 0.73 10.44 7.46
N VAL A 67 -0.28 10.96 6.81
CA VAL A 67 -0.25 12.25 6.10
C VAL A 67 -1.19 13.26 6.76
N PRO A 68 -0.84 14.56 6.78
CA PRO A 68 -1.65 15.58 7.44
C PRO A 68 -2.91 15.97 6.65
N THR A 69 -2.97 15.66 5.36
CA THR A 69 -4.06 16.04 4.46
C THR A 69 -4.93 14.83 4.13
N ASN A 70 -6.24 15.06 3.99
CA ASN A 70 -7.16 14.00 3.57
C ASN A 70 -6.95 13.68 2.08
N PRO A 71 -6.55 12.46 1.71
CA PRO A 71 -6.32 12.08 0.32
C PRO A 71 -7.61 11.89 -0.51
N GLN A 72 -8.78 11.95 0.12
CA GLN A 72 -10.07 11.77 -0.56
C GLN A 72 -10.35 12.86 -1.61
N GLU A 73 -9.91 14.10 -1.38
CA GLU A 73 -10.06 15.19 -2.33
C GLU A 73 -9.28 14.89 -3.62
N LYS A 74 -8.07 14.36 -3.48
CA LYS A 74 -7.25 13.96 -4.63
C LYS A 74 -7.83 12.72 -5.32
N LEU A 75 -8.29 11.74 -4.55
CA LEU A 75 -8.94 10.55 -5.09
C LEU A 75 -10.15 10.90 -5.95
N ALA A 76 -10.95 11.88 -5.53
CA ALA A 76 -12.15 12.32 -6.26
C ALA A 76 -11.86 12.91 -7.66
N GLN A 77 -10.62 13.34 -7.91
CA GLN A 77 -10.19 13.91 -9.20
C GLN A 77 -9.75 12.84 -10.21
N PHE A 78 -9.55 11.59 -9.79
CA PHE A 78 -9.10 10.53 -10.68
C PHE A 78 -10.25 9.97 -11.53
N ALA A 79 -9.90 9.34 -12.64
CA ALA A 79 -10.87 8.63 -13.47
C ALA A 79 -11.61 7.54 -12.67
N PRO A 80 -12.90 7.28 -12.95
CA PRO A 80 -13.73 6.35 -12.15
C PRO A 80 -13.12 4.95 -11.96
N HIS A 81 -12.50 4.39 -13.00
CA HIS A 81 -11.86 3.06 -12.92
C HIS A 81 -10.65 3.07 -11.98
N ILE A 82 -9.86 4.16 -11.96
CA ILE A 82 -8.75 4.34 -11.02
C ILE A 82 -9.27 4.44 -9.58
N GLN A 83 -10.34 5.23 -9.35
CA GLN A 83 -10.95 5.32 -8.04
C GLN A 83 -11.46 3.96 -7.55
N ALA A 84 -12.11 3.17 -8.44
CA ALA A 84 -12.59 1.84 -8.12
C ALA A 84 -11.45 0.90 -7.71
N ALA A 85 -10.35 0.90 -8.45
CA ALA A 85 -9.17 0.10 -8.13
C ALA A 85 -8.56 0.49 -6.77
N ILE A 86 -8.40 1.79 -6.48
CA ILE A 86 -7.87 2.28 -5.20
C ILE A 86 -8.77 1.84 -4.04
N ARG A 87 -10.10 1.98 -4.16
CA ARG A 87 -11.05 1.55 -3.12
C ARG A 87 -11.04 0.04 -2.91
N ALA A 88 -10.77 -0.73 -3.95
CA ALA A 88 -10.65 -2.19 -3.89
C ALA A 88 -9.26 -2.68 -3.42
N SER A 89 -8.29 -1.77 -3.18
CA SER A 89 -6.88 -2.11 -2.91
C SER A 89 -6.27 -2.99 -4.00
N LYS A 90 -6.55 -2.67 -5.26
CA LYS A 90 -6.09 -3.36 -6.46
C LYS A 90 -5.37 -2.41 -7.40
N VAL A 91 -4.62 -2.96 -8.34
CA VAL A 91 -3.92 -2.20 -9.38
C VAL A 91 -4.68 -2.34 -10.71
N THR A 92 -4.70 -1.28 -11.52
CA THR A 92 -5.23 -1.32 -12.88
C THR A 92 -4.29 -0.60 -13.85
N LYS A 93 -4.42 -0.91 -15.15
CA LYS A 93 -3.65 -0.24 -16.19
C LYS A 93 -3.93 1.27 -16.22
N GLY A 94 -2.92 2.04 -16.60
CA GLY A 94 -3.01 3.51 -16.66
C GLY A 94 -2.82 4.22 -15.33
N MET A 95 -2.67 3.51 -14.20
CA MET A 95 -2.31 4.13 -12.92
C MET A 95 -0.91 4.74 -12.98
N THR A 96 -0.75 5.92 -12.37
CA THR A 96 0.56 6.46 -12.04
C THR A 96 1.17 5.72 -10.83
N ARG A 97 2.49 5.88 -10.61
CA ARG A 97 3.16 5.35 -9.41
C ARG A 97 2.48 5.79 -8.11
N GLU A 98 2.08 7.05 -8.03
CA GLU A 98 1.36 7.58 -6.87
C GLU A 98 0.02 6.88 -6.66
N GLN A 99 -0.74 6.65 -7.73
CA GLN A 99 -2.04 5.95 -7.65
C GLN A 99 -1.88 4.49 -7.23
N VAL A 100 -0.81 3.82 -7.66
CA VAL A 100 -0.45 2.48 -7.17
C VAL A 100 -0.16 2.53 -5.66
N ILE A 101 0.64 3.49 -5.20
CA ILE A 101 0.91 3.68 -3.77
C ILE A 101 -0.37 3.95 -2.98
N MET A 102 -1.26 4.80 -3.48
CA MET A 102 -2.56 5.06 -2.83
C MET A 102 -3.44 3.82 -2.75
N SER A 103 -3.30 2.88 -3.67
CA SER A 103 -4.07 1.64 -3.70
C SER A 103 -3.50 0.55 -2.80
N VAL A 104 -2.26 0.13 -3.07
CA VAL A 104 -1.65 -1.06 -2.45
C VAL A 104 -0.49 -0.74 -1.50
N GLY A 105 -0.16 0.54 -1.32
CA GLY A 105 0.95 0.99 -0.49
C GLY A 105 2.28 1.05 -1.24
N TYR A 106 3.33 1.46 -0.52
CA TYR A 106 4.69 1.49 -1.05
C TYR A 106 5.23 0.07 -1.25
N PRO A 107 5.98 -0.18 -2.33
CA PRO A 107 6.71 -1.43 -2.46
C PRO A 107 7.80 -1.51 -1.38
N VAL A 108 8.05 -2.72 -0.88
CA VAL A 108 9.07 -2.95 0.17
C VAL A 108 10.44 -2.51 -0.32
N SER A 109 11.11 -1.63 0.43
CA SER A 109 12.35 -0.97 -0.02
C SER A 109 13.53 -1.92 -0.18
N SER A 110 13.59 -3.04 0.55
CA SER A 110 14.63 -4.04 0.42
C SER A 110 14.63 -4.74 -0.95
N GLU A 111 13.48 -4.82 -1.60
CA GLU A 111 13.30 -5.46 -2.91
C GLU A 111 13.09 -4.44 -4.04
N ASN A 112 12.79 -3.21 -3.68
CA ASN A 112 12.53 -2.11 -4.61
C ASN A 112 13.37 -0.90 -4.20
N PRO A 113 14.68 -0.91 -4.50
CA PRO A 113 15.62 0.13 -4.04
C PRO A 113 15.35 1.50 -4.66
N SER A 114 14.62 1.56 -5.77
CA SER A 114 14.26 2.81 -6.45
C SER A 114 12.77 2.85 -6.76
N LEU A 115 12.10 3.93 -6.35
CA LEU A 115 10.71 4.20 -6.72
C LEU A 115 10.57 4.66 -8.19
N ASP A 116 11.66 4.98 -8.88
CA ASP A 116 11.66 5.30 -10.31
C ASP A 116 11.83 4.06 -11.20
N ALA A 117 12.05 2.89 -10.61
CA ALA A 117 12.19 1.64 -11.36
C ALA A 117 10.95 1.37 -12.23
N LYS A 118 11.18 0.77 -13.40
CA LYS A 118 10.09 0.38 -14.32
C LYS A 118 9.27 -0.81 -13.84
N ILE A 119 9.77 -1.55 -12.84
CA ILE A 119 9.10 -2.72 -12.29
C ILE A 119 9.13 -2.58 -10.77
N TRP A 120 7.96 -2.70 -10.15
CA TRP A 120 7.82 -2.83 -8.73
C TRP A 120 7.33 -4.22 -8.37
N ARG A 121 7.96 -4.82 -7.36
CA ARG A 121 7.59 -6.11 -6.81
C ARG A 121 6.75 -5.93 -5.56
N PHE A 122 5.66 -6.66 -5.49
CA PHE A 122 4.75 -6.72 -4.37
C PHE A 122 4.46 -8.15 -3.98
N TRP A 123 3.93 -8.32 -2.77
CA TRP A 123 3.57 -9.61 -2.23
C TRP A 123 2.16 -9.56 -1.66
N LEU A 124 1.32 -10.53 -2.00
CA LEU A 124 0.02 -10.74 -1.39
C LEU A 124 0.10 -11.77 -0.23
N GLY A 125 1.10 -12.60 -0.22
CA GLY A 125 1.42 -13.60 0.78
C GLY A 125 2.84 -14.11 0.58
N SER A 126 3.35 -14.97 1.48
CA SER A 126 4.74 -15.44 1.47
C SER A 126 5.19 -16.12 0.17
N PHE A 127 4.24 -16.62 -0.62
CA PHE A 127 4.49 -17.30 -1.90
C PHE A 127 3.70 -16.71 -3.07
N SER A 128 3.08 -15.54 -2.86
CA SER A 128 2.18 -14.91 -3.84
C SER A 128 2.74 -13.56 -4.24
N GLU A 129 3.77 -13.58 -5.10
CA GLU A 129 4.38 -12.40 -5.70
C GLU A 129 3.54 -11.88 -6.85
N TYR A 130 3.47 -10.56 -7.01
CA TYR A 130 3.04 -9.92 -8.26
C TYR A 130 3.91 -8.72 -8.59
N ARG A 131 3.97 -8.35 -9.87
CA ARG A 131 4.81 -7.27 -10.37
C ARG A 131 3.99 -6.25 -11.13
N VAL A 132 4.21 -4.99 -10.83
CA VAL A 132 3.61 -3.86 -11.55
C VAL A 132 4.67 -3.27 -12.46
N ARG A 133 4.38 -3.25 -13.77
CA ARG A 133 5.28 -2.70 -14.80
C ARG A 133 4.77 -1.35 -15.26
N PHE A 134 5.70 -0.41 -15.37
CA PHE A 134 5.43 0.94 -15.84
C PHE A 134 6.07 1.16 -17.21
N ASP A 135 5.34 1.83 -18.09
CA ASP A 135 5.83 2.32 -19.37
C ASP A 135 6.78 3.51 -19.25
N ASP A 136 7.21 4.06 -20.38
CA ASP A 136 8.11 5.21 -20.41
C ASP A 136 7.46 6.52 -19.94
N ALA A 137 6.13 6.59 -19.93
CA ALA A 137 5.35 7.69 -19.38
C ALA A 137 5.13 7.54 -17.86
N GLY A 138 5.55 6.43 -17.25
CA GLY A 138 5.37 6.15 -15.83
C GLY A 138 3.98 5.67 -15.45
N LEU A 139 3.23 5.16 -16.42
CA LEU A 139 1.90 4.60 -16.22
C LEU A 139 1.98 3.06 -16.18
N VAL A 140 1.11 2.45 -15.38
CA VAL A 140 1.00 0.98 -15.34
C VAL A 140 0.58 0.46 -16.71
N ASP A 141 1.47 -0.29 -17.34
CA ASP A 141 1.25 -0.96 -18.62
C ASP A 141 0.81 -2.41 -18.41
N ARG A 142 1.41 -3.10 -17.43
CA ARG A 142 1.17 -4.52 -17.18
C ARG A 142 1.29 -4.87 -15.70
N ILE A 143 0.44 -5.79 -15.27
CA ILE A 143 0.54 -6.44 -13.95
C ILE A 143 0.76 -7.93 -14.21
N ASP A 144 1.88 -8.47 -13.71
CA ASP A 144 2.20 -9.89 -13.78
C ASP A 144 1.86 -10.51 -12.43
N ALA A 145 0.90 -11.42 -12.39
CA ALA A 145 0.46 -12.14 -11.19
C ALA A 145 0.11 -13.58 -11.58
N ASP A 146 0.22 -14.51 -10.63
CA ASP A 146 -0.24 -15.86 -10.84
C ASP A 146 -1.77 -15.90 -10.93
N ILE A 147 -2.31 -16.84 -11.72
CA ILE A 147 -3.73 -16.90 -12.07
C ILE A 147 -4.66 -17.01 -10.85
N ASP A 148 -4.19 -17.64 -9.79
CA ASP A 148 -4.94 -17.83 -8.53
C ASP A 148 -5.05 -16.56 -7.68
N ILE A 149 -4.16 -15.56 -7.90
CA ILE A 149 -4.20 -14.27 -7.20
C ILE A 149 -4.56 -13.10 -8.11
N GLU A 150 -4.59 -13.30 -9.43
CA GLU A 150 -4.85 -12.22 -10.39
C GLU A 150 -6.13 -11.44 -10.05
N HIS A 151 -7.21 -12.15 -9.75
CA HIS A 151 -8.50 -11.56 -9.37
C HIS A 151 -8.47 -10.75 -8.07
N LYS A 152 -7.47 -10.98 -7.21
CA LYS A 152 -7.28 -10.27 -5.94
C LYS A 152 -6.46 -8.98 -6.08
N VAL A 153 -5.54 -8.94 -7.05
CA VAL A 153 -4.58 -7.84 -7.20
C VAL A 153 -4.87 -6.93 -8.40
N ILE A 154 -5.60 -7.43 -9.41
CA ILE A 154 -5.94 -6.67 -10.61
C ILE A 154 -7.41 -6.24 -10.59
N GLN A 155 -7.64 -4.96 -10.88
CA GLN A 155 -8.96 -4.41 -11.19
C GLN A 155 -9.06 -4.33 -12.71
N PRO A 156 -10.04 -5.01 -13.33
CA PRO A 156 -10.28 -4.93 -14.78
C PRO A 156 -10.59 -3.52 -15.26
#